data_44e7c30316dcebb7dfe56053efd8fb06
#
_entry.id   44e7c30316dcebb7dfe56053efd8fb06
#
_cell.length_a   1.000
_cell.length_b   1.000
_cell.length_c   1.000
_cell.angle_alpha   90.00
_cell.angle_beta   90.00
_cell.angle_gamma   90.00
#
_symmetry.space_group_name_H-M   'P 1'
#
loop_
_entity.id
_entity.type
_entity.pdbx_description
1 polymer ?
#
loop_
_entity_poly.entity_id
_entity_poly.type
_entity_poly.pdbx_seq_one_letter_code
_entity_poly.pdbx_strand_id
1 'polypeptide(L)'
;LDQGRTNIYTNIQPTDMNGSEAKIEVTYGSAYTPKHIIYPSSDQIVVYTNGRLEIPVPTSYTMVRNNIPAASNIAVGNIEENHVFMRNIMALMKFEVSYPDDMDEEIDGIKQIIVTSNASEALGGALRYDPATNEVKSTSGSQKIILYPPDDEIFFTEGVYYFPLPSI
;
A
#
# COMPACT_ATOMS: atom_id res chain seq x y z
N LEU A 1 -25.80 11.27 -6.29
CA LEU A 1 -24.58 10.93 -5.54
C LEU A 1 -23.43 11.54 -6.29
N ASP A 2 -22.95 12.69 -5.82
CA ASP A 2 -21.76 13.33 -6.37
C ASP A 2 -20.55 12.51 -5.91
N GLN A 3 -20.13 11.58 -6.74
CA GLN A 3 -18.84 10.93 -6.54
C GLN A 3 -17.77 11.98 -6.89
N GLY A 4 -16.92 12.28 -5.92
CA GLY A 4 -15.78 13.15 -6.14
C GLY A 4 -14.94 12.62 -7.29
N ARG A 5 -14.45 13.52 -8.16
CA ARG A 5 -13.62 13.13 -9.29
C ARG A 5 -12.20 12.88 -8.81
N THR A 6 -11.67 11.71 -9.12
CA THR A 6 -10.27 11.37 -8.89
C THR A 6 -9.50 11.63 -10.19
N ASN A 7 -8.51 12.48 -10.15
CA ASN A 7 -7.55 12.63 -11.24
C ASN A 7 -6.35 11.72 -10.94
N ILE A 8 -6.09 10.78 -11.85
CA ILE A 8 -4.94 9.88 -11.74
C ILE A 8 -3.81 10.47 -12.55
N TYR A 9 -2.71 10.74 -11.88
CA TYR A 9 -1.47 11.18 -12.51
C TYR A 9 -0.49 10.03 -12.45
N THR A 10 -0.06 9.56 -13.61
CA THR A 10 0.93 8.50 -13.74
C THR A 10 2.26 9.06 -14.19
N ASN A 11 3.36 8.45 -13.77
CA ASN A 11 4.72 8.84 -14.16
C ASN A 11 5.12 10.27 -13.79
N ILE A 12 4.59 10.79 -12.67
CA ILE A 12 5.08 12.06 -12.14
C ILE A 12 6.52 11.84 -11.67
N GLN A 13 7.44 12.59 -12.28
CA GLN A 13 8.85 12.60 -11.87
C GLN A 13 9.10 13.83 -11.01
N PRO A 14 9.77 13.67 -9.88
CA PRO A 14 10.22 14.82 -9.10
C PRO A 14 11.16 15.70 -9.93
N THR A 15 10.94 17.00 -9.93
CA THR A 15 11.79 17.96 -10.63
C THR A 15 12.99 18.38 -9.81
N ASP A 16 12.90 18.24 -8.50
CA ASP A 16 13.97 18.53 -7.55
C ASP A 16 13.81 17.60 -6.34
N MET A 17 14.90 16.97 -5.93
CA MET A 17 14.93 16.06 -4.79
C MET A 17 16.02 16.48 -3.82
N ASN A 18 15.63 16.69 -2.58
CA ASN A 18 16.53 17.01 -1.48
C ASN A 18 16.24 16.13 -0.27
N GLY A 19 16.98 15.03 -0.16
CA GLY A 19 16.78 14.08 0.93
C GLY A 19 15.39 13.44 0.93
N SER A 20 14.56 13.79 1.90
CA SER A 20 13.18 13.30 2.03
C SER A 20 12.14 14.18 1.35
N GLU A 21 12.57 15.25 0.70
CA GLU A 21 11.68 16.20 0.01
C GLU A 21 11.81 16.07 -1.49
N ALA A 22 10.72 16.24 -2.20
CA ALA A 22 10.69 16.28 -3.66
C ALA A 22 9.71 17.34 -4.13
N LYS A 23 10.11 18.11 -5.15
CA LYS A 23 9.21 19.01 -5.84
C LYS A 23 8.50 18.27 -6.95
N ILE A 24 7.19 18.35 -6.96
CA ILE A 24 6.33 17.74 -7.98
C ILE A 24 5.47 18.85 -8.60
N GLU A 25 5.49 18.96 -9.91
CA GLU A 25 4.62 19.87 -10.64
C GLU A 25 3.43 19.10 -11.22
N VAL A 26 2.21 19.51 -10.86
CA VAL A 26 0.98 18.88 -11.32
C VAL A 26 0.08 19.96 -11.95
N THR A 27 -0.29 19.76 -13.21
CA THR A 27 -1.24 20.64 -13.90
C THR A 27 -2.65 20.07 -13.74
N TYR A 28 -3.56 20.90 -13.27
CA TYR A 28 -4.99 20.55 -13.14
C TYR A 28 -5.87 21.67 -13.69
N GLY A 29 -7.09 21.30 -14.09
CA GLY A 29 -8.04 22.28 -14.63
C GLY A 29 -8.51 23.27 -13.56
N SER A 30 -8.72 24.52 -13.93
CA SER A 30 -9.10 25.64 -13.04
C SER A 30 -10.39 25.41 -12.23
N ALA A 31 -11.20 24.43 -12.62
CA ALA A 31 -12.44 24.06 -11.92
C ALA A 31 -12.20 23.16 -10.69
N TYR A 32 -10.98 22.72 -10.44
CA TYR A 32 -10.66 21.77 -9.38
C TYR A 32 -9.52 22.28 -8.52
N THR A 33 -9.72 22.15 -7.21
CA THR A 33 -8.63 22.34 -6.23
C THR A 33 -8.31 20.97 -5.64
N PRO A 34 -7.13 20.40 -5.93
CA PRO A 34 -6.74 19.13 -5.34
C PRO A 34 -6.61 19.30 -3.82
N LYS A 35 -7.12 18.33 -3.07
CA LYS A 35 -7.10 18.34 -1.60
C LYS A 35 -6.19 17.28 -1.01
N HIS A 36 -5.99 16.18 -1.73
CA HIS A 36 -5.26 15.03 -1.26
C HIS A 36 -4.34 14.48 -2.34
N ILE A 37 -3.23 13.90 -1.93
CA ILE A 37 -2.39 13.03 -2.74
C ILE A 37 -2.42 11.64 -2.13
N ILE A 38 -2.53 10.62 -2.96
CA ILE A 38 -2.56 9.21 -2.57
C ILE A 38 -1.52 8.47 -3.41
N TYR A 39 -0.71 7.67 -2.73
CA TYR A 39 0.24 6.75 -3.37
C TYR A 39 0.03 5.33 -2.80
N PRO A 40 0.04 4.29 -3.64
CA PRO A 40 0.05 4.33 -5.10
C PRO A 40 -1.27 4.86 -5.68
N SER A 41 -1.23 5.32 -6.94
CA SER A 41 -2.45 5.71 -7.65
C SER A 41 -3.27 4.47 -8.02
N SER A 42 -4.59 4.57 -7.93
CA SER A 42 -5.52 3.53 -8.36
C SER A 42 -6.83 4.16 -8.83
N ASP A 43 -7.41 3.62 -9.89
CA ASP A 43 -8.74 3.99 -10.38
C ASP A 43 -9.87 3.44 -9.50
N GLN A 44 -9.55 2.52 -8.58
CA GLN A 44 -10.47 1.94 -7.62
C GLN A 44 -10.63 2.77 -6.33
N ILE A 45 -9.87 3.87 -6.20
CA ILE A 45 -10.02 4.77 -5.05
C ILE A 45 -11.35 5.51 -5.16
N VAL A 46 -12.19 5.41 -4.13
CA VAL A 46 -13.46 6.11 -4.05
C VAL A 46 -13.34 7.31 -3.10
N VAL A 47 -13.73 8.47 -3.60
CA VAL A 47 -13.82 9.69 -2.80
C VAL A 47 -15.28 9.95 -2.45
N TYR A 48 -15.61 9.95 -1.17
CA TYR A 48 -16.96 10.24 -0.70
C TYR A 48 -17.21 11.74 -0.57
N THR A 49 -18.47 12.15 -0.62
CA THR A 49 -18.89 13.57 -0.51
C THR A 49 -18.47 14.22 0.81
N ASN A 50 -18.30 13.43 1.86
CA ASN A 50 -17.79 13.89 3.17
C ASN A 50 -16.26 13.97 3.25
N GLY A 51 -15.55 13.79 2.14
CA GLY A 51 -14.11 13.85 2.06
C GLY A 51 -13.37 12.57 2.48
N ARG A 52 -14.09 11.54 2.95
CA ARG A 52 -13.48 10.24 3.25
C ARG A 52 -13.04 9.52 1.98
N LEU A 53 -12.00 8.72 2.13
CA LEU A 53 -11.44 7.94 1.03
C LEU A 53 -11.64 6.45 1.31
N GLU A 54 -12.00 5.69 0.28
CA GLU A 54 -11.93 4.24 0.32
C GLU A 54 -10.83 3.80 -0.64
N ILE A 55 -9.85 3.08 -0.10
CA ILE A 55 -8.61 2.74 -0.79
C ILE A 55 -8.51 1.22 -0.84
N PRO A 56 -8.34 0.63 -2.02
CA PRO A 56 -8.18 -0.81 -2.16
C PRO A 56 -6.84 -1.26 -1.54
N VAL A 57 -6.89 -2.38 -0.82
CA VAL A 57 -5.73 -3.04 -0.25
C VAL A 57 -5.63 -4.44 -0.85
N PRO A 58 -4.48 -4.82 -1.40
CA PRO A 58 -4.30 -6.16 -1.96
C PRO A 58 -4.59 -7.26 -0.94
N THR A 59 -5.10 -8.38 -1.43
CA THR A 59 -5.26 -9.63 -0.66
C THR A 59 -4.13 -10.62 -0.91
N SER A 60 -3.20 -10.26 -1.79
CA SER A 60 -1.98 -11.01 -2.06
C SER A 60 -0.84 -10.08 -2.44
N TYR A 61 0.38 -10.50 -2.17
CA TYR A 61 1.61 -9.78 -2.52
C TYR A 61 2.62 -10.75 -3.13
N THR A 62 3.23 -10.35 -4.23
CA THR A 62 4.50 -10.93 -4.68
C THR A 62 5.61 -10.23 -3.90
N MET A 63 6.39 -10.99 -3.17
CA MET A 63 7.37 -10.46 -2.23
C MET A 63 8.64 -10.05 -2.94
N VAL A 64 9.38 -9.16 -2.30
CA VAL A 64 10.72 -8.73 -2.75
C VAL A 64 11.68 -8.92 -1.58
N ARG A 65 12.75 -9.69 -1.77
CA ARG A 65 13.72 -9.96 -0.72
C ARG A 65 14.42 -8.67 -0.29
N ASN A 66 14.49 -8.44 1.01
CA ASN A 66 15.08 -7.25 1.65
C ASN A 66 14.41 -5.92 1.27
N ASN A 67 13.19 -5.97 0.72
CA ASN A 67 12.47 -4.77 0.30
C ASN A 67 10.96 -4.90 0.51
N ILE A 68 10.25 -3.80 0.35
CA ILE A 68 8.78 -3.75 0.35
C ILE A 68 8.29 -3.96 -1.09
N PRO A 69 7.26 -4.79 -1.33
CA PRO A 69 6.66 -4.93 -2.66
C PRO A 69 6.24 -3.58 -3.23
N ALA A 70 6.56 -3.36 -4.50
CA ALA A 70 6.26 -2.09 -5.17
C ALA A 70 4.75 -1.77 -5.08
N ALA A 71 4.43 -0.50 -4.91
CA ALA A 71 3.06 0.03 -4.85
C ALA A 71 2.16 -0.60 -3.77
N SER A 72 2.73 -1.25 -2.76
CA SER A 72 1.96 -1.90 -1.68
C SER A 72 1.83 -1.05 -0.42
N ASN A 73 2.75 -0.12 -0.19
CA ASN A 73 2.76 0.74 0.98
C ASN A 73 1.97 2.03 0.71
N ILE A 74 0.73 2.06 1.18
CA ILE A 74 -0.18 3.17 0.91
C ILE A 74 0.20 4.37 1.76
N ALA A 75 0.41 5.51 1.09
CA ALA A 75 0.66 6.79 1.72
C ALA A 75 -0.38 7.82 1.25
N VAL A 76 -0.78 8.69 2.16
CA VAL A 76 -1.71 9.78 1.89
C VAL A 76 -1.15 11.08 2.43
N GLY A 77 -1.48 12.19 1.76
CA GLY A 77 -1.12 13.51 2.21
C GLY A 77 -2.23 14.52 1.91
N ASN A 78 -2.43 15.47 2.80
CA ASN A 78 -3.28 16.63 2.58
C ASN A 78 -2.45 17.74 1.94
N ILE A 79 -3.04 18.46 0.99
CA ILE A 79 -2.40 19.61 0.34
C ILE A 79 -2.72 20.85 1.17
N GLU A 80 -1.69 21.46 1.72
CA GLU A 80 -1.75 22.69 2.50
C GLU A 80 -0.78 23.71 1.89
N GLU A 81 -1.29 24.82 1.40
CA GLU A 81 -0.47 25.92 0.82
C GLU A 81 0.61 25.47 -0.17
N ASN A 82 0.33 24.53 -1.05
CA ASN A 82 1.28 23.92 -2.00
C ASN A 82 2.33 22.99 -1.38
N HIS A 83 2.16 22.60 -0.14
CA HIS A 83 2.98 21.56 0.51
C HIS A 83 2.14 20.32 0.78
N VAL A 84 2.79 19.17 0.75
CA VAL A 84 2.18 17.88 1.09
C VAL A 84 3.12 17.09 1.99
N PHE A 85 2.63 16.73 3.14
CA PHE A 85 3.31 15.78 4.01
C PHE A 85 2.70 14.40 3.84
N MET A 86 3.41 13.51 3.14
CA MET A 86 2.95 12.14 2.91
C MET A 86 3.13 11.31 4.18
N ARG A 87 2.09 10.57 4.53
CA ARG A 87 2.08 9.67 5.67
C ARG A 87 1.66 8.27 5.24
N ASN A 88 2.44 7.27 5.62
CA ASN A 88 2.02 5.89 5.46
C ASN A 88 0.83 5.59 6.39
N ILE A 89 -0.21 4.95 5.83
CA ILE A 89 -1.39 4.50 6.56
C ILE A 89 -1.41 2.98 6.74
N MET A 90 -0.33 2.34 6.38
CA MET A 90 -0.10 0.91 6.57
C MET A 90 0.96 0.67 7.64
N ALA A 91 0.78 -0.35 8.45
CA ALA A 91 1.83 -0.91 9.29
C ALA A 91 2.72 -1.82 8.44
N LEU A 92 3.99 -1.93 8.78
CA LEU A 92 4.93 -2.81 8.09
C LEU A 92 5.23 -4.03 8.96
N MET A 93 4.94 -5.21 8.43
CA MET A 93 5.31 -6.49 9.04
C MET A 93 6.62 -6.99 8.42
N LYS A 94 7.49 -7.54 9.27
CA LYS A 94 8.73 -8.20 8.88
C LYS A 94 8.64 -9.69 9.21
N PHE A 95 9.11 -10.55 8.32
CA PHE A 95 9.41 -11.95 8.61
C PHE A 95 10.74 -12.36 7.98
N GLU A 96 11.30 -13.45 8.44
CA GLU A 96 12.55 -14.01 7.96
C GLU A 96 12.32 -15.48 7.58
N VAL A 97 12.80 -15.86 6.42
CA VAL A 97 12.83 -17.25 5.97
C VAL A 97 14.23 -17.79 6.19
N SER A 98 14.31 -18.92 6.84
CA SER A 98 15.53 -19.70 6.99
C SER A 98 15.19 -21.19 6.86
N TYR A 99 16.12 -21.96 6.32
CA TYR A 99 15.98 -23.38 6.13
C TYR A 99 17.01 -24.13 6.98
N PRO A 100 16.71 -25.35 7.44
CA PRO A 100 17.73 -26.24 8.01
C PRO A 100 18.80 -26.59 6.97
N ASP A 101 20.04 -26.76 7.42
CA ASP A 101 21.19 -27.05 6.55
C ASP A 101 21.05 -28.33 5.69
N ASP A 102 20.19 -29.26 6.10
CA ASP A 102 19.92 -30.53 5.44
C ASP A 102 18.67 -30.52 4.54
N MET A 103 18.03 -29.36 4.37
CA MET A 103 16.83 -29.20 3.54
C MET A 103 17.18 -28.95 2.07
N ASP A 104 16.52 -29.68 1.20
CA ASP A 104 16.58 -29.42 -0.24
C ASP A 104 15.54 -28.38 -0.63
N GLU A 105 15.96 -27.12 -0.75
CA GLU A 105 15.07 -25.99 -1.08
C GLU A 105 14.32 -26.18 -2.40
N GLU A 106 14.89 -26.90 -3.36
CA GLU A 106 14.26 -27.14 -4.65
C GLU A 106 13.06 -28.11 -4.56
N ILE A 107 13.04 -28.95 -3.53
CA ILE A 107 12.00 -29.96 -3.35
C ILE A 107 11.01 -29.54 -2.25
N ASP A 108 11.52 -29.02 -1.14
CA ASP A 108 10.76 -28.80 0.09
C ASP A 108 10.51 -27.30 0.39
N GLY A 109 10.88 -26.42 -0.54
CA GLY A 109 10.81 -24.97 -0.35
C GLY A 109 9.38 -24.42 -0.13
N ILE A 110 9.30 -23.28 0.52
CA ILE A 110 8.04 -22.59 0.83
C ILE A 110 7.50 -21.89 -0.40
N LYS A 111 6.38 -22.37 -0.96
CA LYS A 111 5.73 -21.80 -2.17
C LYS A 111 4.81 -20.62 -1.89
N GLN A 112 4.27 -20.56 -0.69
CA GLN A 112 3.40 -19.46 -0.26
C GLN A 112 3.34 -19.38 1.25
N ILE A 113 3.11 -18.18 1.75
CA ILE A 113 2.84 -17.93 3.16
C ILE A 113 1.44 -17.32 3.28
N ILE A 114 0.62 -17.89 4.15
CA ILE A 114 -0.73 -17.37 4.40
C ILE A 114 -0.73 -16.70 5.77
N VAL A 115 -1.01 -15.41 5.79
CA VAL A 115 -1.22 -14.65 7.01
C VAL A 115 -2.72 -14.53 7.25
N THR A 116 -3.17 -14.91 8.44
CA THR A 116 -4.59 -14.91 8.80
C THR A 116 -4.78 -14.12 10.10
N SER A 117 -5.75 -13.20 10.11
CA SER A 117 -6.23 -12.59 11.35
C SER A 117 -7.06 -13.62 12.13
N ASN A 118 -6.86 -13.70 13.42
CA ASN A 118 -7.70 -14.49 14.33
C ASN A 118 -8.84 -13.66 14.95
N ALA A 119 -8.90 -12.39 14.62
CA ALA A 119 -9.96 -11.46 14.97
C ALA A 119 -10.85 -11.17 13.76
N SER A 120 -11.73 -10.22 13.86
CA SER A 120 -12.68 -9.88 12.77
C SER A 120 -12.12 -8.87 11.77
N GLU A 121 -10.89 -8.39 11.97
CA GLU A 121 -10.28 -7.39 11.11
C GLU A 121 -9.90 -7.99 9.75
N ALA A 122 -10.24 -7.26 8.68
CA ALA A 122 -9.79 -7.58 7.35
C ALA A 122 -8.33 -7.12 7.15
N LEU A 123 -7.49 -8.02 6.66
CA LEU A 123 -6.08 -7.76 6.33
C LEU A 123 -5.91 -7.20 4.92
N GLY A 124 -6.88 -7.40 4.04
CA GLY A 124 -6.92 -6.88 2.67
C GLY A 124 -8.34 -6.64 2.22
N GLY A 125 -8.54 -5.86 1.16
CA GLY A 125 -9.86 -5.50 0.63
C GLY A 125 -10.02 -3.99 0.54
N ALA A 126 -10.74 -3.34 1.46
CA ALA A 126 -10.93 -1.90 1.44
C ALA A 126 -10.60 -1.26 2.79
N LEU A 127 -9.80 -0.19 2.72
CA LEU A 127 -9.51 0.71 3.82
C LEU A 127 -10.31 1.99 3.66
N ARG A 128 -10.97 2.44 4.72
CA ARG A 128 -11.51 3.78 4.80
C ARG A 128 -10.54 4.67 5.58
N TYR A 129 -10.13 5.75 4.93
CA TYR A 129 -9.33 6.80 5.52
C TYR A 129 -10.14 8.08 5.66
N ASP A 130 -10.11 8.69 6.83
CA ASP A 130 -10.72 9.99 7.11
C ASP A 130 -9.62 11.04 7.23
N PRO A 131 -9.45 11.93 6.21
CA PRO A 131 -8.40 12.95 6.23
C PRO A 131 -8.55 13.98 7.36
N ALA A 132 -9.78 14.19 7.87
CA ALA A 132 -10.02 15.18 8.92
C ALA A 132 -9.54 14.71 10.31
N THR A 133 -9.62 13.39 10.54
CA THR A 133 -9.24 12.79 11.84
C THR A 133 -7.98 11.94 11.74
N ASN A 134 -7.50 11.69 10.52
CA ASN A 134 -6.44 10.73 10.22
C ASN A 134 -6.78 9.29 10.65
N GLU A 135 -8.05 8.97 10.80
CA GLU A 135 -8.51 7.65 11.20
C GLU A 135 -8.47 6.69 10.01
N VAL A 136 -7.96 5.49 10.26
CA VAL A 136 -7.92 4.38 9.32
C VAL A 136 -8.80 3.27 9.85
N LYS A 137 -9.69 2.74 9.01
CA LYS A 137 -10.54 1.59 9.34
C LYS A 137 -10.60 0.61 8.19
N SER A 138 -10.45 -0.67 8.48
CA SER A 138 -10.84 -1.70 7.53
C SER A 138 -12.37 -1.75 7.45
N THR A 139 -12.92 -1.69 6.23
CA THR A 139 -14.38 -1.66 6.03
C THR A 139 -14.95 -2.95 5.52
N SER A 140 -14.19 -3.66 4.70
CA SER A 140 -14.57 -4.95 4.14
C SER A 140 -13.35 -5.66 3.59
N GLY A 141 -13.41 -6.97 3.50
CA GLY A 141 -12.35 -7.71 2.83
C GLY A 141 -12.02 -9.05 3.44
N SER A 142 -10.83 -9.51 3.16
CA SER A 142 -10.34 -10.83 3.55
C SER A 142 -9.57 -10.76 4.87
N GLN A 143 -9.88 -11.68 5.77
CA GLN A 143 -9.06 -11.94 6.96
C GLN A 143 -7.76 -12.70 6.64
N LYS A 144 -7.54 -12.95 5.36
CA LYS A 144 -6.37 -13.64 4.83
C LYS A 144 -5.68 -12.78 3.80
N ILE A 145 -4.35 -12.78 3.84
CA ILE A 145 -3.51 -12.38 2.72
C ILE A 145 -2.57 -13.51 2.35
N ILE A 146 -2.21 -13.57 1.08
CA ILE A 146 -1.30 -14.60 0.55
C ILE A 146 -0.03 -13.91 0.08
N LEU A 147 1.10 -14.40 0.56
CA LEU A 147 2.42 -13.93 0.14
C LEU A 147 3.01 -14.97 -0.78
N TYR A 148 3.41 -14.55 -1.97
CA TYR A 148 4.10 -15.37 -2.97
C TYR A 148 5.59 -15.01 -2.99
N PRO A 149 6.47 -15.94 -3.35
CA PRO A 149 7.89 -15.64 -3.56
C PRO A 149 8.07 -14.56 -4.66
N PRO A 150 9.28 -13.99 -4.82
CA PRO A 150 9.60 -13.08 -5.92
C PRO A 150 9.22 -13.68 -7.29
N ASP A 151 8.92 -12.81 -8.27
CA ASP A 151 8.41 -13.23 -9.60
C ASP A 151 9.31 -14.20 -10.36
N ASP A 152 10.61 -14.21 -10.08
CA ASP A 152 11.62 -15.07 -10.69
C ASP A 152 11.92 -16.33 -9.86
N GLU A 153 11.25 -16.52 -8.73
CA GLU A 153 11.47 -17.63 -7.80
C GLU A 153 10.23 -18.53 -7.67
N ILE A 154 10.43 -19.84 -7.58
CA ILE A 154 9.34 -20.81 -7.34
C ILE A 154 9.06 -20.92 -5.83
N PHE A 155 10.08 -20.72 -5.00
CA PHE A 155 10.05 -20.80 -3.56
C PHE A 155 10.60 -19.53 -2.92
N PHE A 156 10.23 -19.27 -1.68
CA PHE A 156 10.93 -18.27 -0.89
C PHE A 156 12.37 -18.73 -0.68
N THR A 157 13.33 -17.89 -0.97
CA THR A 157 14.71 -18.08 -0.59
C THR A 157 14.99 -17.53 0.80
N GLU A 158 16.08 -17.92 1.42
CA GLU A 158 16.48 -17.37 2.71
C GLU A 158 16.64 -15.87 2.65
N GLY A 159 16.13 -15.20 3.67
CA GLY A 159 16.22 -13.75 3.77
C GLY A 159 15.06 -13.08 4.48
N VAL A 160 15.10 -11.77 4.46
CA VAL A 160 14.12 -10.90 5.12
C VAL A 160 13.11 -10.39 4.12
N TYR A 161 11.84 -10.41 4.50
CA TYR A 161 10.73 -9.95 3.69
C TYR A 161 9.85 -8.98 4.48
N TYR A 162 9.29 -7.99 3.79
CA TYR A 162 8.42 -6.99 4.37
C TYR A 162 7.12 -6.91 3.59
N PHE A 163 6.00 -6.81 4.28
CA PHE A 163 4.70 -6.58 3.65
C PHE A 163 3.85 -5.64 4.49
N PRO A 164 3.04 -4.80 3.85
CA PRO A 164 2.18 -3.88 4.56
C PRO A 164 0.89 -4.57 5.04
N LEU A 165 0.45 -4.15 6.22
CA LEU A 165 -0.86 -4.47 6.77
C LEU A 165 -1.61 -3.18 7.08
N PRO A 166 -2.95 -3.17 7.02
CA PRO A 166 -3.72 -2.05 7.55
C PRO A 166 -3.33 -1.75 9.00
N SER A 167 -3.02 -0.49 9.29
CA SER A 167 -2.83 -0.05 10.68
C SER A 167 -4.20 0.20 11.30
N ILE A 168 -4.75 -0.81 11.92
CA ILE A 168 -6.07 -0.82 12.54
C ILE A 168 -5.92 -0.56 14.04
#